data_ade9165d73bcc7e71e6e16d2d62fb0e8
#
_entry.id   ade9165d73bcc7e71e6e16d2d62fb0e8
#
_cell.length_a   1.000
_cell.length_b   1.000
_cell.length_c   1.000
_cell.angle_alpha   90.00
_cell.angle_beta   90.00
_cell.angle_gamma   90.00
#
_symmetry.space_group_name_H-M   'P 1'
#
loop_
_entity.id
_entity.type
_entity.pdbx_description
1 polymer ?
#
loop_
_entity_poly.entity_id
_entity_poly.type
_entity_poly.pdbx_seq_one_letter_code
_entity_poly.pdbx_strand_id
1 'polypeptide(L)'
;MTGKTESNPRLAQFHNGIGRRDLIALGSGIGGALMLGGAAKPEQAGVQTQMSLDRNQNLLPGFSQSRIKTSGAVINTFMGGTGPALLLLHGHPQTAVCWHKIAPELAKHFTVVLTDLRGYGDSSKPEGGEDHIAYSKRHMARDQVEVMQTLGHERFQVAGHDRGGRVVHRMLLDHPEAIERVAILDIAPTATMYARVSKDFATRYMWWFFLIQPSPLPETLIGNNLEFYLEHHINKQNKTPGTISPGAFAEYRRCYTKETLHAVCEDYRAAASIDLKHDAEDAAKRIEAPLLALWGEKGVVGNTYDVLETWREKARDVRGFSLPCGHYLPEEAPDLTLAAFRQFFRA
;
A
#
# COMPACT_ATOMS: atom_id res chain seq x y z
N MET A 1 42.82 -31.04 36.90
CA MET A 1 43.93 -30.19 36.42
C MET A 1 43.35 -28.86 36.04
N THR A 2 43.72 -27.88 36.79
CA THR A 2 43.30 -26.50 36.86
C THR A 2 43.93 -25.69 35.70
N GLY A 3 43.13 -24.96 34.96
CA GLY A 3 43.59 -24.03 33.92
C GLY A 3 42.87 -22.69 34.02
N LYS A 4 43.63 -21.67 34.42
CA LYS A 4 43.28 -20.31 34.80
C LYS A 4 42.66 -19.51 33.65
N THR A 5 41.64 -18.76 33.99
CA THR A 5 41.12 -17.60 33.20
C THR A 5 42.02 -16.39 33.41
N GLU A 6 42.58 -15.87 32.33
CA GLU A 6 43.21 -14.55 32.33
C GLU A 6 42.21 -13.48 31.90
N SER A 7 41.99 -12.53 32.78
CA SER A 7 41.23 -11.29 32.60
C SER A 7 42.09 -10.21 31.93
N ASN A 8 41.60 -9.58 30.88
CA ASN A 8 42.25 -8.44 30.25
C ASN A 8 41.65 -7.11 30.74
N PRO A 9 42.42 -6.25 31.39
CA PRO A 9 41.95 -5.00 31.98
C PRO A 9 42.23 -3.82 31.06
N ARG A 10 41.23 -3.40 30.26
CA ARG A 10 41.23 -2.06 29.62
C ARG A 10 39.82 -1.57 29.35
N LEU A 11 39.07 -1.20 30.40
CA LEU A 11 37.88 -0.37 30.29
C LEU A 11 37.71 0.36 31.64
N ALA A 12 38.51 1.40 31.85
CA ALA A 12 38.23 2.42 32.86
C ALA A 12 38.83 3.76 32.38
N GLN A 13 38.03 4.78 32.50
CA GLN A 13 38.29 6.21 32.33
C GLN A 13 37.67 6.84 31.09
N PHE A 14 36.49 7.42 31.33
CA PHE A 14 36.14 8.80 31.00
C PHE A 14 34.82 9.16 31.73
N HIS A 15 34.97 9.45 33.02
CA HIS A 15 34.04 10.28 33.78
C HIS A 15 34.75 11.61 34.07
N ASN A 16 34.12 12.70 33.62
CA ASN A 16 34.20 14.08 34.17
C ASN A 16 33.45 14.93 33.12
N GLY A 17 32.28 15.51 33.33
CA GLY A 17 31.96 16.35 34.46
C GLY A 17 31.98 17.80 33.99
N ILE A 18 30.85 18.30 33.37
CA ILE A 18 30.64 19.75 33.24
C ILE A 18 29.34 20.10 33.98
N GLY A 19 29.52 20.89 35.04
CA GLY A 19 28.47 21.30 35.96
C GLY A 19 27.57 22.40 35.41
N ARG A 20 26.38 22.41 35.96
CA ARG A 20 25.46 23.56 35.93
C ARG A 20 26.06 24.72 36.71
N ARG A 21 26.07 25.96 36.14
CA ARG A 21 25.72 27.22 36.77
C ARG A 21 26.05 28.42 35.90
N ASP A 22 25.08 29.39 35.99
CA ASP A 22 25.21 30.82 35.77
C ASP A 22 25.20 31.37 34.35
N LEU A 23 24.06 31.99 33.98
CA LEU A 23 24.05 33.46 33.84
C LEU A 23 22.61 33.99 33.71
N ILE A 24 22.20 34.67 34.76
CA ILE A 24 21.10 35.66 34.74
C ILE A 24 21.73 37.01 34.40
N ALA A 25 21.20 37.72 33.40
CA ALA A 25 21.25 39.18 33.36
C ALA A 25 20.23 39.73 32.34
N LEU A 26 19.19 40.28 32.83
CA LEU A 26 18.54 41.59 32.58
C LEU A 26 18.79 42.32 31.27
N GLY A 27 17.66 42.59 30.56
CA GLY A 27 17.59 43.58 29.52
C GLY A 27 16.15 43.85 29.10
N SER A 28 15.47 44.77 29.79
CA SER A 28 14.18 45.33 29.42
C SER A 28 14.30 46.18 28.16
N GLY A 29 13.50 45.90 27.12
CA GLY A 29 13.36 46.72 25.96
C GLY A 29 11.95 46.58 25.38
N ILE A 30 11.12 47.58 25.67
CA ILE A 30 9.79 47.76 25.11
C ILE A 30 9.96 48.16 23.63
N GLY A 31 9.45 47.36 22.71
CA GLY A 31 9.37 47.68 21.30
C GLY A 31 8.20 46.93 20.68
N GLY A 32 7.07 47.61 20.49
CA GLY A 32 5.93 47.10 19.79
C GLY A 32 6.27 46.79 18.33
N ALA A 33 6.07 45.57 17.90
CA ALA A 33 6.08 45.21 16.50
C ALA A 33 4.70 44.67 16.10
N LEU A 34 4.08 45.38 15.16
CA LEU A 34 2.85 44.97 14.48
C LEU A 34 2.95 43.51 14.03
N MET A 35 2.00 42.73 14.43
CA MET A 35 1.71 41.43 13.82
C MET A 35 1.14 41.67 12.45
N LEU A 36 1.97 41.65 11.42
CA LEU A 36 1.50 41.43 10.06
C LEU A 36 1.27 39.91 9.93
N GLY A 37 0.02 39.53 10.10
CA GLY A 37 -0.47 38.20 9.76
C GLY A 37 -0.27 37.99 8.25
N GLY A 38 0.78 37.26 7.88
CA GLY A 38 0.95 36.76 6.54
C GLY A 38 -0.09 35.67 6.27
N ALA A 39 -1.24 36.06 5.76
CA ALA A 39 -2.17 35.12 5.16
C ALA A 39 -1.43 34.43 4.01
N ALA A 40 -1.22 33.12 4.08
CA ALA A 40 -0.71 32.33 2.99
C ALA A 40 -1.62 32.57 1.78
N LYS A 41 -1.04 33.01 0.66
CA LYS A 41 -1.78 33.36 -0.54
C LYS A 41 -2.56 32.14 -1.03
N PRO A 42 -3.89 32.24 -1.25
CA PRO A 42 -4.71 31.13 -1.77
C PRO A 42 -4.28 30.65 -3.18
N GLU A 43 -3.48 31.44 -3.87
CA GLU A 43 -2.99 31.18 -5.22
C GLU A 43 -2.03 29.96 -5.34
N GLN A 44 -1.20 29.69 -4.32
CA GLN A 44 -0.27 28.53 -4.36
C GLN A 44 -0.96 27.18 -4.13
N ALA A 45 -2.00 27.15 -3.32
CA ALA A 45 -2.77 25.93 -3.11
C ALA A 45 -3.61 25.57 -4.36
N GLY A 46 -4.18 26.56 -5.03
CA GLY A 46 -4.93 26.40 -6.28
C GLY A 46 -4.05 25.91 -7.44
N VAL A 47 -2.84 26.45 -7.58
CA VAL A 47 -1.88 26.03 -8.63
C VAL A 47 -1.38 24.62 -8.42
N GLN A 48 -1.08 24.20 -7.18
CA GLN A 48 -0.68 22.82 -6.89
C GLN A 48 -1.81 21.82 -7.15
N THR A 49 -3.05 22.15 -6.82
CA THR A 49 -4.22 21.32 -7.07
C THR A 49 -4.48 21.17 -8.58
N GLN A 50 -4.38 22.27 -9.35
CA GLN A 50 -4.55 22.24 -10.80
C GLN A 50 -3.45 21.44 -11.51
N MET A 51 -2.19 21.57 -11.09
CA MET A 51 -1.06 20.81 -11.65
C MET A 51 -1.13 19.31 -11.33
N SER A 52 -1.75 18.91 -10.21
CA SER A 52 -1.96 17.49 -9.87
C SER A 52 -3.11 16.89 -10.69
N LEU A 53 -4.18 17.65 -10.91
CA LEU A 53 -5.30 17.26 -11.76
C LEU A 53 -4.86 17.05 -13.22
N ASP A 54 -4.05 17.93 -13.78
CA ASP A 54 -3.56 17.82 -15.15
C ASP A 54 -2.64 16.61 -15.37
N ARG A 55 -1.80 16.27 -14.39
CA ARG A 55 -0.90 15.09 -14.48
C ARG A 55 -1.67 13.75 -14.43
N ASN A 56 -2.64 13.66 -13.55
CA ASN A 56 -3.45 12.44 -13.42
C ASN A 56 -4.39 12.26 -14.62
N GLN A 57 -4.86 13.32 -15.24
CA GLN A 57 -5.62 13.27 -16.49
C GLN A 57 -4.84 12.67 -17.65
N ASN A 58 -3.51 12.86 -17.71
CA ASN A 58 -2.66 12.23 -18.71
C ASN A 58 -2.50 10.71 -18.49
N LEU A 59 -2.53 10.24 -17.24
CA LEU A 59 -2.42 8.81 -16.90
C LEU A 59 -3.78 8.12 -16.85
N LEU A 60 -4.83 8.82 -16.45
CA LEU A 60 -6.20 8.32 -16.31
C LEU A 60 -7.19 9.18 -17.11
N PRO A 61 -7.08 9.19 -18.46
CA PRO A 61 -7.98 9.99 -19.30
C PRO A 61 -9.43 9.57 -19.10
N GLY A 62 -10.32 10.56 -18.93
CA GLY A 62 -11.76 10.34 -18.73
C GLY A 62 -12.14 9.99 -17.27
N PHE A 63 -11.19 10.03 -16.33
CA PHE A 63 -11.49 9.85 -14.90
C PHE A 63 -11.58 11.20 -14.20
N SER A 64 -12.58 11.33 -13.34
CA SER A 64 -12.69 12.42 -12.37
C SER A 64 -11.99 12.04 -11.07
N GLN A 65 -11.35 13.01 -10.42
CA GLN A 65 -10.69 12.81 -9.11
C GLN A 65 -11.53 13.46 -8.01
N SER A 66 -11.65 12.77 -6.87
CA SER A 66 -12.32 13.27 -5.67
C SER A 66 -11.61 12.81 -4.40
N ARG A 67 -11.89 13.46 -3.28
CA ARG A 67 -11.40 13.06 -1.96
C ARG A 67 -12.59 12.70 -1.09
N ILE A 68 -12.76 11.42 -0.80
CA ILE A 68 -13.89 10.89 -0.04
C ILE A 68 -13.48 10.69 1.40
N LYS A 69 -14.23 11.31 2.33
CA LYS A 69 -14.02 11.11 3.77
C LYS A 69 -14.70 9.82 4.20
N THR A 70 -13.93 8.93 4.78
CA THR A 70 -14.40 7.71 5.45
C THR A 70 -14.39 7.88 6.96
N SER A 71 -14.82 6.86 7.69
CA SER A 71 -14.78 6.85 9.17
C SER A 71 -13.35 6.93 9.73
N GLY A 72 -12.32 6.55 8.96
CA GLY A 72 -10.94 6.48 9.44
C GLY A 72 -9.91 7.23 8.60
N ALA A 73 -10.27 7.72 7.41
CA ALA A 73 -9.32 8.37 6.50
C ALA A 73 -10.02 9.35 5.54
N VAL A 74 -9.21 10.04 4.75
CA VAL A 74 -9.66 10.73 3.52
C VAL A 74 -9.01 10.01 2.36
N ILE A 75 -9.81 9.38 1.51
CA ILE A 75 -9.37 8.52 0.43
C ILE A 75 -9.37 9.30 -0.90
N ASN A 76 -8.21 9.35 -1.55
CA ASN A 76 -8.08 9.86 -2.90
C ASN A 76 -8.67 8.84 -3.88
N THR A 77 -9.62 9.27 -4.69
CA THR A 77 -10.46 8.40 -5.51
C THR A 77 -10.55 8.94 -6.92
N PHE A 78 -10.41 8.07 -7.91
CA PHE A 78 -10.66 8.34 -9.31
C PHE A 78 -11.84 7.50 -9.79
N MET A 79 -12.75 8.09 -10.56
CA MET A 79 -13.90 7.38 -11.10
C MET A 79 -14.11 7.74 -12.57
N GLY A 80 -14.37 6.72 -13.40
CA GLY A 80 -14.62 6.89 -14.83
C GLY A 80 -15.47 5.77 -15.42
N GLY A 81 -16.08 6.03 -16.57
CA GLY A 81 -16.93 5.08 -17.25
C GLY A 81 -18.35 4.98 -16.70
N THR A 82 -19.13 4.04 -17.27
CA THR A 82 -20.51 3.73 -16.88
C THR A 82 -20.75 2.24 -16.99
N GLY A 83 -21.60 1.68 -16.12
CA GLY A 83 -21.92 0.26 -16.07
C GLY A 83 -21.81 -0.29 -14.65
N PRO A 84 -21.73 -1.62 -14.47
CA PRO A 84 -21.52 -2.24 -13.16
C PRO A 84 -20.25 -1.73 -12.48
N ALA A 85 -20.30 -1.56 -11.16
CA ALA A 85 -19.19 -1.00 -10.41
C ALA A 85 -18.02 -1.98 -10.29
N LEU A 86 -16.79 -1.49 -10.56
CA LEU A 86 -15.54 -2.23 -10.44
C LEU A 86 -14.50 -1.39 -9.68
N LEU A 87 -14.16 -1.82 -8.47
CA LEU A 87 -13.13 -1.21 -7.63
C LEU A 87 -11.77 -1.84 -7.93
N LEU A 88 -10.73 -1.02 -8.12
CA LEU A 88 -9.36 -1.48 -8.34
C LEU A 88 -8.41 -0.89 -7.29
N LEU A 89 -7.72 -1.77 -6.54
CA LEU A 89 -6.82 -1.43 -5.44
C LEU A 89 -5.38 -1.75 -5.78
N HIS A 90 -4.49 -0.77 -5.64
CA HIS A 90 -3.05 -0.89 -5.90
C HIS A 90 -2.31 -1.55 -4.73
N GLY A 91 -1.00 -1.80 -4.91
CA GLY A 91 -0.10 -2.27 -3.88
C GLY A 91 1.08 -1.33 -3.60
N HIS A 92 2.04 -1.82 -2.80
CA HIS A 92 3.29 -1.14 -2.49
C HIS A 92 4.32 -1.36 -3.61
N PRO A 93 5.07 -0.34 -4.02
CA PRO A 93 5.08 1.05 -3.58
C PRO A 93 4.29 1.98 -4.52
N GLN A 94 3.29 1.45 -5.19
CA GLN A 94 2.51 2.11 -6.23
C GLN A 94 1.37 2.97 -5.64
N THR A 95 0.59 3.58 -6.54
CA THR A 95 -0.63 4.34 -6.27
C THR A 95 -1.73 3.88 -7.23
N ALA A 96 -2.91 4.49 -7.17
CA ALA A 96 -4.02 4.20 -8.08
C ALA A 96 -3.63 4.21 -9.57
N VAL A 97 -2.59 4.98 -9.94
CA VAL A 97 -2.15 5.06 -11.35
C VAL A 97 -1.51 3.77 -11.88
N CYS A 98 -1.22 2.77 -11.04
CA CYS A 98 -0.73 1.46 -11.53
C CYS A 98 -1.70 0.78 -12.51
N TRP A 99 -2.95 1.19 -12.48
CA TRP A 99 -4.01 0.69 -13.36
C TRP A 99 -4.13 1.47 -14.68
N HIS A 100 -3.28 2.51 -14.91
CA HIS A 100 -3.43 3.46 -16.02
C HIS A 100 -3.49 2.83 -17.41
N LYS A 101 -2.86 1.66 -17.62
CA LYS A 101 -2.87 0.97 -18.91
C LYS A 101 -4.18 0.22 -19.18
N ILE A 102 -4.92 -0.17 -18.15
CA ILE A 102 -6.12 -1.00 -18.32
C ILE A 102 -7.41 -0.32 -17.87
N ALA A 103 -7.34 0.62 -16.94
CA ALA A 103 -8.53 1.29 -16.40
C ALA A 103 -9.34 2.05 -17.48
N PRO A 104 -8.75 2.80 -18.45
CA PRO A 104 -9.52 3.44 -19.51
C PRO A 104 -10.27 2.45 -20.40
N GLU A 105 -9.69 1.27 -20.64
CA GLU A 105 -10.33 0.22 -21.42
C GLU A 105 -11.47 -0.49 -20.67
N LEU A 106 -11.32 -0.65 -19.35
CA LEU A 106 -12.37 -1.18 -18.48
C LEU A 106 -13.53 -0.19 -18.35
N ALA A 107 -13.24 1.13 -18.30
CA ALA A 107 -14.23 2.19 -18.22
C ALA A 107 -15.19 2.26 -19.41
N LYS A 108 -14.89 1.56 -20.52
CA LYS A 108 -15.84 1.40 -21.64
C LYS A 108 -17.04 0.51 -21.30
N HIS A 109 -16.95 -0.30 -20.24
CA HIS A 109 -17.95 -1.31 -19.86
C HIS A 109 -18.34 -1.28 -18.39
N PHE A 110 -17.57 -0.60 -17.54
CA PHE A 110 -17.75 -0.54 -16.10
C PHE A 110 -17.72 0.90 -15.60
N THR A 111 -18.38 1.15 -14.47
CA THR A 111 -18.03 2.29 -13.62
C THR A 111 -16.79 1.87 -12.84
N VAL A 112 -15.62 2.32 -13.28
CA VAL A 112 -14.33 1.96 -12.66
C VAL A 112 -13.99 2.96 -11.58
N VAL A 113 -13.73 2.46 -10.37
CA VAL A 113 -13.26 3.26 -9.23
C VAL A 113 -11.84 2.81 -8.88
N LEU A 114 -10.92 3.76 -8.82
CA LEU A 114 -9.53 3.55 -8.41
C LEU A 114 -9.30 4.35 -7.14
N THR A 115 -8.65 3.79 -6.15
CA THR A 115 -8.33 4.53 -4.91
C THR A 115 -6.86 4.42 -4.56
N ASP A 116 -6.30 5.48 -3.99
CA ASP A 116 -5.09 5.33 -3.19
C ASP A 116 -5.49 4.75 -1.83
N LEU A 117 -4.84 3.67 -1.43
CA LEU A 117 -5.07 3.09 -0.11
C LEU A 117 -4.71 4.11 0.99
N ARG A 118 -5.37 4.02 2.16
CA ARG A 118 -4.94 4.73 3.37
C ARG A 118 -3.43 4.61 3.54
N GLY A 119 -2.74 5.73 3.76
CA GLY A 119 -1.29 5.76 3.92
C GLY A 119 -0.48 5.87 2.62
N TYR A 120 -1.12 5.72 1.47
CA TYR A 120 -0.50 5.75 0.15
C TYR A 120 -0.99 6.92 -0.68
N GLY A 121 -0.27 7.22 -1.75
CA GLY A 121 -0.64 8.23 -2.73
C GLY A 121 -1.04 9.57 -2.10
N ASP A 122 -2.12 10.14 -2.58
CA ASP A 122 -2.71 11.37 -2.05
C ASP A 122 -3.80 11.11 -0.98
N SER A 123 -4.01 9.86 -0.55
CA SER A 123 -4.85 9.55 0.61
C SER A 123 -4.19 10.01 1.91
N SER A 124 -5.01 10.26 2.94
CA SER A 124 -4.50 10.67 4.25
C SER A 124 -3.68 9.55 4.92
N LYS A 125 -2.79 9.97 5.80
CA LYS A 125 -1.84 9.13 6.52
C LYS A 125 -2.05 9.29 8.03
N PRO A 126 -3.16 8.69 8.56
CA PRO A 126 -3.44 8.79 10.00
C PRO A 126 -2.35 8.09 10.83
N GLU A 127 -2.30 8.43 12.12
CA GLU A 127 -1.46 7.74 13.08
C GLU A 127 -1.81 6.25 13.16
N GLY A 128 -0.81 5.38 13.37
CA GLY A 128 -0.98 3.92 13.40
C GLY A 128 -1.89 3.41 14.49
N GLY A 129 -1.89 4.11 15.64
CA GLY A 129 -2.62 3.70 16.84
C GLY A 129 -1.96 2.53 17.56
N GLU A 130 -2.60 2.08 18.62
CA GLU A 130 -2.14 0.92 19.38
C GLU A 130 -2.18 -0.34 18.48
N ASP A 131 -1.16 -1.18 18.58
CA ASP A 131 -1.02 -2.41 17.75
C ASP A 131 -1.11 -2.16 16.23
N HIS A 132 -0.87 -0.93 15.75
CA HIS A 132 -0.98 -0.54 14.33
C HIS A 132 -2.40 -0.69 13.75
N ILE A 133 -3.42 -0.67 14.61
CA ILE A 133 -4.82 -1.01 14.28
C ILE A 133 -5.39 -0.15 13.15
N ALA A 134 -4.99 1.12 13.05
CA ALA A 134 -5.45 2.02 12.01
C ALA A 134 -5.04 1.56 10.60
N TYR A 135 -3.98 0.77 10.47
CA TYR A 135 -3.50 0.21 9.20
C TYR A 135 -3.84 -1.27 9.03
N SER A 136 -4.65 -1.84 9.94
CA SER A 136 -5.14 -3.21 9.74
C SER A 136 -5.95 -3.32 8.45
N LYS A 137 -5.87 -4.47 7.80
CA LYS A 137 -6.64 -4.71 6.55
C LYS A 137 -8.14 -4.59 6.77
N ARG A 138 -8.62 -4.81 8.00
CA ARG A 138 -10.01 -4.58 8.41
C ARG A 138 -10.40 -3.10 8.29
N HIS A 139 -9.57 -2.17 8.79
CA HIS A 139 -9.82 -0.75 8.68
C HIS A 139 -9.67 -0.25 7.24
N MET A 140 -8.67 -0.75 6.52
CA MET A 140 -8.46 -0.40 5.12
C MET A 140 -9.58 -0.93 4.22
N ALA A 141 -10.11 -2.12 4.48
CA ALA A 141 -11.26 -2.69 3.76
C ALA A 141 -12.53 -1.87 3.99
N ARG A 142 -12.78 -1.47 5.25
CA ARG A 142 -13.90 -0.59 5.59
C ARG A 142 -13.84 0.74 4.86
N ASP A 143 -12.67 1.38 4.74
CA ASP A 143 -12.52 2.60 3.94
C ASP A 143 -13.04 2.40 2.52
N GLN A 144 -12.68 1.29 1.88
CA GLN A 144 -13.05 1.04 0.49
C GLN A 144 -14.54 0.78 0.32
N VAL A 145 -15.15 0.07 1.27
CA VAL A 145 -16.62 -0.14 1.29
C VAL A 145 -17.34 1.20 1.48
N GLU A 146 -16.90 2.03 2.42
CA GLU A 146 -17.48 3.37 2.66
C GLU A 146 -17.30 4.30 1.44
N VAL A 147 -16.17 4.22 0.71
CA VAL A 147 -15.97 4.93 -0.57
C VAL A 147 -17.03 4.49 -1.59
N MET A 148 -17.18 3.18 -1.79
CA MET A 148 -18.14 2.66 -2.76
C MET A 148 -19.58 3.01 -2.40
N GLN A 149 -19.96 2.92 -1.14
CA GLN A 149 -21.29 3.35 -0.63
C GLN A 149 -21.51 4.84 -0.86
N THR A 150 -20.51 5.70 -0.59
CA THR A 150 -20.60 7.15 -0.85
C THR A 150 -20.83 7.45 -2.33
N LEU A 151 -20.28 6.62 -3.22
CA LEU A 151 -20.50 6.71 -4.67
C LEU A 151 -21.83 6.08 -5.13
N GLY A 152 -22.62 5.49 -4.24
CA GLY A 152 -23.92 4.87 -4.54
C GLY A 152 -23.83 3.40 -4.96
N HIS A 153 -22.71 2.74 -4.69
CA HIS A 153 -22.47 1.33 -5.05
C HIS A 153 -22.45 0.44 -3.81
N GLU A 154 -23.61 -0.07 -3.40
CA GLU A 154 -23.75 -1.02 -2.27
C GLU A 154 -23.14 -2.40 -2.58
N ARG A 155 -23.16 -2.79 -3.85
CA ARG A 155 -22.57 -4.03 -4.35
C ARG A 155 -21.69 -3.75 -5.55
N PHE A 156 -20.54 -4.39 -5.59
CA PHE A 156 -19.54 -4.14 -6.63
C PHE A 156 -18.62 -5.35 -6.86
N GLN A 157 -17.93 -5.32 -7.98
CA GLN A 157 -16.82 -6.22 -8.29
C GLN A 157 -15.51 -5.56 -7.87
N VAL A 158 -14.49 -6.34 -7.52
CA VAL A 158 -13.23 -5.77 -7.01
C VAL A 158 -12.01 -6.52 -7.52
N ALA A 159 -10.96 -5.79 -7.85
CA ALA A 159 -9.63 -6.37 -8.04
C ALA A 159 -8.60 -5.68 -7.13
N GLY A 160 -7.67 -6.46 -6.58
CA GLY A 160 -6.59 -5.94 -5.75
C GLY A 160 -5.23 -6.55 -6.09
N HIS A 161 -4.23 -5.69 -6.23
CA HIS A 161 -2.84 -6.07 -6.44
C HIS A 161 -2.05 -5.88 -5.17
N ASP A 162 -1.17 -6.81 -4.82
CA ASP A 162 -0.25 -6.78 -3.67
C ASP A 162 -0.95 -6.35 -2.35
N ARG A 163 -0.63 -5.19 -1.77
CA ARG A 163 -1.28 -4.69 -0.53
C ARG A 163 -2.79 -4.54 -0.71
N GLY A 164 -3.23 -4.05 -1.89
CA GLY A 164 -4.63 -3.96 -2.24
C GLY A 164 -5.34 -5.32 -2.29
N GLY A 165 -4.66 -6.35 -2.78
CA GLY A 165 -5.19 -7.72 -2.74
C GLY A 165 -5.41 -8.24 -1.32
N ARG A 166 -4.56 -7.83 -0.35
CA ARG A 166 -4.73 -8.18 1.07
C ARG A 166 -5.90 -7.43 1.71
N VAL A 167 -6.10 -6.17 1.31
CA VAL A 167 -7.30 -5.40 1.69
C VAL A 167 -8.56 -6.08 1.15
N VAL A 168 -8.53 -6.50 -0.12
CA VAL A 168 -9.65 -7.25 -0.74
C VAL A 168 -9.91 -8.58 -0.02
N HIS A 169 -8.87 -9.34 0.33
CA HIS A 169 -9.03 -10.58 1.11
C HIS A 169 -9.79 -10.32 2.42
N ARG A 170 -9.41 -9.29 3.15
CA ARG A 170 -10.10 -8.93 4.40
C ARG A 170 -11.52 -8.43 4.15
N MET A 171 -11.73 -7.65 3.08
CA MET A 171 -13.05 -7.16 2.68
C MET A 171 -14.04 -8.31 2.41
N LEU A 172 -13.59 -9.38 1.77
CA LEU A 172 -14.40 -10.58 1.51
C LEU A 172 -14.84 -11.33 2.77
N LEU A 173 -14.10 -11.18 3.87
CA LEU A 173 -14.42 -11.82 5.14
C LEU A 173 -15.31 -10.94 6.04
N ASP A 174 -15.16 -9.61 5.94
CA ASP A 174 -15.88 -8.65 6.79
C ASP A 174 -17.16 -8.08 6.12
N HIS A 175 -17.18 -8.02 4.78
CA HIS A 175 -18.24 -7.41 3.98
C HIS A 175 -18.64 -8.31 2.77
N PRO A 176 -18.92 -9.61 2.98
CA PRO A 176 -19.18 -10.54 1.88
C PRO A 176 -20.40 -10.14 1.04
N GLU A 177 -21.38 -9.46 1.63
CA GLU A 177 -22.61 -9.00 0.97
C GLU A 177 -22.36 -7.92 -0.08
N ALA A 178 -21.26 -7.16 0.06
CA ALA A 178 -20.92 -6.08 -0.86
C ALA A 178 -20.20 -6.57 -2.13
N ILE A 179 -19.62 -7.78 -2.12
CA ILE A 179 -18.71 -8.25 -3.18
C ILE A 179 -19.36 -9.30 -4.06
N GLU A 180 -19.44 -9.01 -5.36
CA GLU A 180 -20.01 -9.93 -6.35
C GLU A 180 -18.99 -10.88 -6.97
N ARG A 181 -17.80 -10.36 -7.30
CA ARG A 181 -16.68 -11.08 -7.90
C ARG A 181 -15.37 -10.45 -7.48
N VAL A 182 -14.33 -11.25 -7.39
CA VAL A 182 -13.02 -10.77 -6.94
C VAL A 182 -11.88 -11.27 -7.81
N ALA A 183 -10.96 -10.38 -8.17
CA ALA A 183 -9.66 -10.75 -8.72
C ALA A 183 -8.53 -10.33 -7.76
N ILE A 184 -7.59 -11.24 -7.51
CA ILE A 184 -6.43 -11.01 -6.65
C ILE A 184 -5.16 -11.25 -7.47
N LEU A 185 -4.25 -10.27 -7.43
CA LEU A 185 -3.05 -10.25 -8.26
C LEU A 185 -1.78 -10.35 -7.43
N ASP A 186 -0.99 -11.36 -7.77
CA ASP A 186 0.38 -11.66 -7.29
C ASP A 186 0.56 -11.68 -5.76
N ILE A 187 -0.37 -12.33 -5.08
CA ILE A 187 -0.26 -12.62 -3.65
C ILE A 187 -0.77 -14.04 -3.31
N ALA A 188 -0.27 -14.57 -2.18
CA ALA A 188 -0.91 -15.61 -1.40
C ALA A 188 -1.47 -15.02 -0.09
N PRO A 189 -2.39 -15.69 0.64
CA PRO A 189 -2.91 -15.19 1.91
C PRO A 189 -1.81 -14.83 2.91
N THR A 190 -1.95 -13.70 3.62
CA THR A 190 -0.91 -13.15 4.50
C THR A 190 -0.46 -14.16 5.57
N ALA A 191 -1.40 -14.79 6.24
CA ALA A 191 -1.11 -15.81 7.26
C ALA A 191 -0.34 -17.01 6.68
N THR A 192 -0.70 -17.46 5.47
CA THR A 192 0.01 -18.55 4.77
C THR A 192 1.46 -18.15 4.47
N MET A 193 1.70 -16.91 4.02
CA MET A 193 3.05 -16.44 3.70
C MET A 193 3.93 -16.34 4.94
N TYR A 194 3.42 -15.82 6.06
CA TYR A 194 4.16 -15.80 7.34
C TYR A 194 4.39 -17.19 7.94
N ALA A 195 3.41 -18.10 7.82
CA ALA A 195 3.54 -19.46 8.33
C ALA A 195 4.55 -20.33 7.55
N ARG A 196 4.79 -20.00 6.26
CA ARG A 196 5.67 -20.79 5.36
C ARG A 196 6.95 -20.03 4.99
N VAL A 197 7.54 -19.30 5.95
CA VAL A 197 8.78 -18.53 5.74
C VAL A 197 9.95 -19.49 5.50
N SER A 198 10.74 -19.18 4.47
CA SER A 198 12.00 -19.85 4.17
C SER A 198 13.12 -18.83 4.01
N LYS A 199 14.40 -19.29 4.01
CA LYS A 199 15.54 -18.43 3.72
C LYS A 199 15.39 -17.75 2.35
N ASP A 200 14.96 -18.50 1.32
CA ASP A 200 14.75 -17.97 -0.03
C ASP A 200 13.69 -16.87 -0.04
N PHE A 201 12.53 -17.12 0.58
CA PHE A 201 11.47 -16.12 0.72
C PHE A 201 11.97 -14.88 1.47
N ALA A 202 12.61 -15.04 2.63
CA ALA A 202 13.14 -13.92 3.42
C ALA A 202 14.18 -13.09 2.64
N THR A 203 14.99 -13.72 1.80
CA THR A 203 15.97 -13.03 0.95
C THR A 203 15.31 -12.27 -0.19
N ARG A 204 14.31 -12.86 -0.85
CA ARG A 204 13.62 -12.24 -1.99
C ARG A 204 12.66 -11.15 -1.55
N TYR A 205 11.97 -11.35 -0.41
CA TYR A 205 10.98 -10.46 0.19
C TYR A 205 11.52 -9.80 1.47
N MET A 206 12.80 -9.38 1.48
CA MET A 206 13.47 -8.84 2.66
C MET A 206 12.71 -7.67 3.30
N TRP A 207 11.99 -6.87 2.51
CA TRP A 207 11.20 -5.76 3.01
C TRP A 207 10.03 -6.18 3.92
N TRP A 208 9.49 -7.40 3.78
CA TRP A 208 8.48 -7.94 4.69
C TRP A 208 8.98 -8.06 6.12
N PHE A 209 10.28 -8.29 6.29
CA PHE A 209 10.93 -8.44 7.60
C PHE A 209 11.64 -7.16 8.05
N PHE A 210 11.97 -6.29 7.12
CA PHE A 210 12.62 -5.03 7.40
C PHE A 210 11.61 -3.92 7.77
N LEU A 211 10.53 -3.76 7.00
CA LEU A 211 9.52 -2.72 7.23
C LEU A 211 8.72 -2.94 8.52
N ILE A 212 8.68 -4.16 9.07
CA ILE A 212 8.02 -4.46 10.34
C ILE A 212 8.88 -4.16 11.56
N GLN A 213 10.16 -3.82 11.37
CA GLN A 213 11.02 -3.49 12.50
C GLN A 213 10.50 -2.24 13.24
N PRO A 214 10.76 -2.15 14.57
CA PRO A 214 10.30 -1.00 15.36
C PRO A 214 10.76 0.34 14.78
N SER A 215 9.86 1.33 14.81
CA SER A 215 10.21 2.72 14.51
C SER A 215 11.30 3.20 15.48
N PRO A 216 12.30 4.00 15.03
CA PRO A 216 12.39 4.62 13.69
C PRO A 216 13.36 3.91 12.74
N LEU A 217 13.64 2.60 12.90
CA LEU A 217 14.73 1.93 12.17
C LEU A 217 14.52 1.93 10.64
N PRO A 218 13.44 1.37 10.08
CA PRO A 218 13.23 1.39 8.63
C PRO A 218 13.00 2.81 8.10
N GLU A 219 12.26 3.64 8.82
CA GLU A 219 11.99 5.01 8.43
C GLU A 219 13.27 5.85 8.32
N THR A 220 14.24 5.65 9.22
CA THR A 220 15.52 6.36 9.18
C THR A 220 16.39 5.88 8.02
N LEU A 221 16.56 4.58 7.86
CA LEU A 221 17.46 4.02 6.85
C LEU A 221 16.93 4.25 5.43
N ILE A 222 15.65 4.02 5.19
CA ILE A 222 15.03 4.26 3.88
C ILE A 222 14.83 5.77 3.67
N GLY A 223 14.37 6.50 4.70
CA GLY A 223 14.05 7.93 4.60
C GLY A 223 15.23 8.81 4.20
N ASN A 224 16.46 8.35 4.42
CA ASN A 224 17.68 9.01 3.93
C ASN A 224 18.03 8.64 2.47
N ASN A 225 17.34 7.66 1.87
CA ASN A 225 17.60 7.13 0.54
C ASN A 225 16.31 6.73 -0.19
N LEU A 226 15.24 7.55 -0.07
CA LEU A 226 13.90 7.23 -0.59
C LEU A 226 13.89 6.87 -2.07
N GLU A 227 14.55 7.68 -2.90
CA GLU A 227 14.59 7.47 -4.36
C GLU A 227 15.28 6.16 -4.70
N PHE A 228 16.47 5.92 -4.13
CA PHE A 228 17.21 4.67 -4.33
C PHE A 228 16.38 3.44 -3.91
N TYR A 229 15.72 3.52 -2.75
CA TYR A 229 14.90 2.41 -2.26
C TYR A 229 13.72 2.13 -3.20
N LEU A 230 13.01 3.17 -3.62
CA LEU A 230 11.86 3.06 -4.54
C LEU A 230 12.27 2.44 -5.87
N GLU A 231 13.34 2.96 -6.50
CA GLU A 231 13.86 2.44 -7.75
C GLU A 231 14.32 0.98 -7.62
N HIS A 232 15.10 0.68 -6.58
CA HIS A 232 15.56 -0.68 -6.30
C HIS A 232 14.40 -1.64 -6.09
N HIS A 233 13.39 -1.23 -5.31
CA HIS A 233 12.23 -2.06 -5.00
C HIS A 233 11.41 -2.38 -6.25
N ILE A 234 11.12 -1.37 -7.08
CA ILE A 234 10.39 -1.56 -8.34
C ILE A 234 11.19 -2.41 -9.32
N ASN A 235 12.46 -2.06 -9.56
CA ASN A 235 13.29 -2.77 -10.52
C ASN A 235 13.56 -4.22 -10.14
N LYS A 236 13.65 -4.53 -8.83
CA LYS A 236 13.83 -5.90 -8.34
C LYS A 236 12.64 -6.80 -8.68
N GLN A 237 11.42 -6.25 -8.64
CA GLN A 237 10.18 -7.01 -8.83
C GLN A 237 9.67 -6.96 -10.27
N ASN A 238 9.96 -5.90 -11.03
CA ASN A 238 9.69 -5.79 -12.46
C ASN A 238 10.59 -6.77 -13.24
N LYS A 239 9.99 -7.71 -13.97
CA LYS A 239 10.71 -8.69 -14.78
C LYS A 239 10.56 -8.46 -16.28
N THR A 240 9.94 -7.34 -16.65
CA THR A 240 9.74 -6.88 -18.03
C THR A 240 10.21 -5.42 -18.13
N PRO A 241 11.53 -5.18 -18.30
CA PRO A 241 12.11 -3.83 -18.33
C PRO A 241 11.38 -2.89 -19.30
N GLY A 242 11.20 -1.62 -18.90
CA GLY A 242 10.56 -0.59 -19.72
C GLY A 242 9.02 -0.59 -19.66
N THR A 243 8.41 -1.49 -18.90
CA THR A 243 6.94 -1.55 -18.80
C THR A 243 6.34 -0.55 -17.80
N ILE A 244 7.08 -0.15 -16.77
CA ILE A 244 6.67 0.97 -15.91
C ILE A 244 6.90 2.27 -16.69
N SER A 245 5.84 2.99 -17.02
CA SER A 245 5.96 4.23 -17.79
C SER A 245 6.67 5.32 -16.98
N PRO A 246 7.44 6.23 -17.62
CA PRO A 246 8.08 7.35 -16.93
C PRO A 246 7.09 8.21 -16.13
N GLY A 247 5.88 8.41 -16.66
CA GLY A 247 4.81 9.15 -16.00
C GLY A 247 4.30 8.47 -14.72
N ALA A 248 4.04 7.16 -14.79
CA ALA A 248 3.64 6.37 -13.61
C ALA A 248 4.75 6.35 -12.56
N PHE A 249 6.00 6.12 -12.97
CA PHE A 249 7.14 6.13 -12.04
C PHE A 249 7.32 7.50 -11.37
N ALA A 250 7.18 8.61 -12.12
CA ALA A 250 7.24 9.96 -11.57
C ALA A 250 6.14 10.19 -10.51
N GLU A 251 4.95 9.63 -10.71
CA GLU A 251 3.86 9.71 -9.73
C GLU A 251 4.17 8.88 -8.48
N TYR A 252 4.67 7.65 -8.62
CA TYR A 252 5.10 6.85 -7.47
C TYR A 252 6.17 7.58 -6.65
N ARG A 253 7.19 8.15 -7.33
CA ARG A 253 8.24 8.94 -6.69
C ARG A 253 7.71 10.16 -5.95
N ARG A 254 6.79 10.92 -6.58
CA ARG A 254 6.14 12.08 -5.95
C ARG A 254 5.43 11.71 -4.64
N CYS A 255 4.73 10.58 -4.65
CA CYS A 255 3.93 10.12 -3.53
C CYS A 255 4.74 9.41 -2.43
N TYR A 256 5.96 8.94 -2.74
CA TYR A 256 6.77 8.18 -1.80
C TYR A 256 7.59 9.11 -0.89
N THR A 257 6.89 9.82 0.01
CA THR A 257 7.47 10.76 0.98
C THR A 257 7.86 10.04 2.29
N LYS A 258 8.47 10.77 3.25
CA LYS A 258 8.76 10.22 4.59
C LYS A 258 7.49 9.83 5.34
N GLU A 259 6.43 10.61 5.19
CA GLU A 259 5.13 10.33 5.78
C GLU A 259 4.50 9.07 5.17
N THR A 260 4.60 8.92 3.83
CA THR A 260 4.17 7.69 3.15
C THR A 260 4.99 6.50 3.62
N LEU A 261 6.30 6.64 3.75
CA LEU A 261 7.16 5.55 4.23
C LEU A 261 6.76 5.10 5.65
N HIS A 262 6.49 6.05 6.57
CA HIS A 262 6.01 5.70 7.90
C HIS A 262 4.67 4.94 7.83
N ALA A 263 3.71 5.44 7.06
CA ALA A 263 2.42 4.79 6.86
C ALA A 263 2.57 3.37 6.24
N VAL A 264 3.50 3.20 5.31
CA VAL A 264 3.87 1.89 4.74
C VAL A 264 4.40 0.97 5.84
N CYS A 265 5.31 1.44 6.70
CA CYS A 265 5.80 0.64 7.82
C CYS A 265 4.65 0.22 8.76
N GLU A 266 3.73 1.14 9.07
CA GLU A 266 2.54 0.83 9.87
C GLU A 266 1.64 -0.22 9.21
N ASP A 267 1.44 -0.16 7.89
CA ASP A 267 0.71 -1.17 7.13
C ASP A 267 1.38 -2.56 7.20
N TYR A 268 2.71 -2.62 7.10
CA TYR A 268 3.44 -3.88 7.22
C TYR A 268 3.46 -4.40 8.65
N ARG A 269 3.60 -3.54 9.67
CA ARG A 269 3.51 -3.89 11.10
C ARG A 269 2.14 -4.47 11.43
N ALA A 270 1.06 -3.82 10.96
CA ALA A 270 -0.30 -4.34 11.11
C ALA A 270 -0.44 -5.73 10.48
N ALA A 271 0.14 -5.95 9.30
CA ALA A 271 0.09 -7.25 8.61
C ALA A 271 0.81 -8.37 9.37
N ALA A 272 1.87 -8.03 10.12
CA ALA A 272 2.64 -8.98 10.90
C ALA A 272 2.11 -9.17 12.34
N SER A 273 1.10 -8.44 12.76
CA SER A 273 0.55 -8.45 14.12
C SER A 273 -0.96 -8.59 14.14
N ILE A 274 -1.69 -7.48 14.10
CA ILE A 274 -3.16 -7.48 14.26
C ILE A 274 -3.90 -8.21 13.14
N ASP A 275 -3.41 -8.14 11.90
CA ASP A 275 -4.05 -8.85 10.78
C ASP A 275 -3.94 -10.38 10.96
N LEU A 276 -2.83 -10.89 11.52
CA LEU A 276 -2.70 -12.32 11.81
C LEU A 276 -3.66 -12.77 12.91
N LYS A 277 -3.95 -11.91 13.92
CA LYS A 277 -4.98 -12.17 14.93
C LYS A 277 -6.35 -12.27 14.27
N HIS A 278 -6.70 -11.29 13.42
CA HIS A 278 -7.97 -11.31 12.67
C HIS A 278 -8.09 -12.53 11.74
N ASP A 279 -7.02 -12.92 11.07
CA ASP A 279 -7.01 -14.10 10.19
C ASP A 279 -7.20 -15.40 10.99
N ALA A 280 -6.65 -15.47 12.20
CA ALA A 280 -6.83 -16.62 13.09
C ALA A 280 -8.25 -16.72 13.65
N GLU A 281 -8.85 -15.59 14.05
CA GLU A 281 -10.26 -15.50 14.49
C GLU A 281 -11.22 -15.98 13.40
N ASP A 282 -10.93 -15.65 12.15
CA ASP A 282 -11.77 -15.95 10.99
C ASP A 282 -11.30 -17.18 10.20
N ALA A 283 -10.43 -18.02 10.76
CA ALA A 283 -9.81 -19.17 10.07
C ALA A 283 -10.83 -20.16 9.47
N ALA A 284 -12.02 -20.29 10.08
CA ALA A 284 -13.09 -21.16 9.61
C ALA A 284 -13.96 -20.54 8.50
N LYS A 285 -13.90 -19.21 8.31
CA LYS A 285 -14.68 -18.54 7.26
C LYS A 285 -14.18 -18.90 5.87
N ARG A 286 -15.10 -19.02 4.94
CA ARG A 286 -14.81 -19.25 3.51
C ARG A 286 -15.36 -18.09 2.68
N ILE A 287 -14.59 -17.69 1.67
CA ILE A 287 -15.00 -16.72 0.66
C ILE A 287 -15.99 -17.41 -0.27
N GLU A 288 -17.19 -16.84 -0.40
CA GLU A 288 -18.27 -17.35 -1.26
C GLU A 288 -18.24 -16.73 -2.67
N ALA A 289 -17.77 -15.49 -2.79
CA ALA A 289 -17.66 -14.81 -4.08
C ALA A 289 -16.66 -15.55 -5.01
N PRO A 290 -16.99 -15.71 -6.32
CA PRO A 290 -16.04 -16.26 -7.28
C PRO A 290 -14.72 -15.48 -7.29
N LEU A 291 -13.59 -16.19 -7.21
CA LEU A 291 -12.25 -15.63 -7.09
C LEU A 291 -11.38 -16.00 -8.28
N LEU A 292 -10.82 -14.97 -8.94
CA LEU A 292 -9.77 -15.10 -9.94
C LEU A 292 -8.42 -14.75 -9.32
N ALA A 293 -7.49 -15.71 -9.26
CA ALA A 293 -6.11 -15.47 -8.84
C ALA A 293 -5.20 -15.37 -10.08
N LEU A 294 -4.52 -14.24 -10.24
CA LEU A 294 -3.50 -14.04 -11.28
C LEU A 294 -2.15 -13.79 -10.62
N TRP A 295 -1.08 -14.31 -11.20
CA TRP A 295 0.27 -14.08 -10.66
C TRP A 295 1.32 -14.02 -11.76
N GLY A 296 2.46 -13.37 -11.44
CA GLY A 296 3.60 -13.32 -12.34
C GLY A 296 4.37 -14.64 -12.34
N GLU A 297 4.52 -15.26 -13.51
CA GLU A 297 5.31 -16.48 -13.69
C GLU A 297 6.77 -16.29 -13.23
N LYS A 298 7.32 -15.09 -13.47
CA LYS A 298 8.69 -14.71 -13.10
C LYS A 298 8.78 -14.07 -11.70
N GLY A 299 7.62 -13.92 -11.03
CA GLY A 299 7.50 -13.32 -9.71
C GLY A 299 7.89 -14.26 -8.57
N VAL A 300 7.98 -13.74 -7.36
CA VAL A 300 8.31 -14.54 -6.18
C VAL A 300 7.14 -15.41 -5.75
N VAL A 301 5.92 -14.91 -5.85
CA VAL A 301 4.71 -15.59 -5.37
C VAL A 301 4.51 -16.92 -6.09
N GLY A 302 4.47 -16.91 -7.42
CA GLY A 302 4.31 -18.13 -8.23
C GLY A 302 5.48 -19.12 -8.13
N ASN A 303 6.69 -18.62 -7.83
CA ASN A 303 7.86 -19.48 -7.63
C ASN A 303 7.99 -20.05 -6.21
N THR A 304 7.17 -19.58 -5.26
CA THR A 304 7.26 -19.98 -3.86
C THR A 304 6.05 -20.81 -3.41
N TYR A 305 4.88 -20.52 -3.96
CA TYR A 305 3.60 -21.11 -3.55
C TYR A 305 2.86 -21.72 -4.73
N ASP A 306 2.13 -22.82 -4.52
CA ASP A 306 0.97 -23.16 -5.34
C ASP A 306 -0.14 -22.15 -5.03
N VAL A 307 -0.23 -21.11 -5.89
CA VAL A 307 -1.13 -19.98 -5.66
C VAL A 307 -2.58 -20.43 -5.59
N LEU A 308 -2.99 -21.34 -6.48
CA LEU A 308 -4.38 -21.81 -6.49
C LEU A 308 -4.71 -22.63 -5.24
N GLU A 309 -3.79 -23.49 -4.78
CA GLU A 309 -3.98 -24.24 -3.56
C GLU A 309 -4.16 -23.33 -2.36
N THR A 310 -3.29 -22.30 -2.20
CA THR A 310 -3.39 -21.37 -1.08
C THR A 310 -4.73 -20.62 -1.04
N TRP A 311 -5.31 -20.31 -2.20
CA TRP A 311 -6.61 -19.63 -2.28
C TRP A 311 -7.78 -20.60 -2.15
N ARG A 312 -7.66 -21.86 -2.59
CA ARG A 312 -8.67 -22.92 -2.35
C ARG A 312 -8.82 -23.27 -0.87
N GLU A 313 -7.79 -23.04 -0.06
CA GLU A 313 -7.90 -23.10 1.40
C GLU A 313 -8.82 -21.98 1.98
N LYS A 314 -9.06 -20.90 1.25
CA LYS A 314 -9.80 -19.69 1.71
C LYS A 314 -11.12 -19.47 0.99
N ALA A 315 -11.29 -19.96 -0.24
CA ALA A 315 -12.44 -19.68 -1.08
C ALA A 315 -13.00 -20.95 -1.72
N ARG A 316 -14.30 -20.93 -2.09
CA ARG A 316 -15.00 -22.07 -2.67
C ARG A 316 -14.82 -22.19 -4.19
N ASP A 317 -14.95 -21.08 -4.93
CA ASP A 317 -14.79 -21.04 -6.39
C ASP A 317 -13.53 -20.24 -6.73
N VAL A 318 -12.42 -20.94 -6.96
CA VAL A 318 -11.12 -20.37 -7.28
C VAL A 318 -10.68 -20.79 -8.67
N ARG A 319 -10.42 -19.79 -9.50
CA ARG A 319 -9.84 -19.94 -10.84
C ARG A 319 -8.58 -19.08 -10.93
N GLY A 320 -7.69 -19.40 -11.84
CA GLY A 320 -6.53 -18.55 -12.05
C GLY A 320 -5.45 -19.19 -12.87
N PHE A 321 -4.45 -18.37 -13.23
CA PHE A 321 -3.30 -18.75 -14.02
C PHE A 321 -2.19 -17.71 -13.91
N SER A 322 -0.98 -18.10 -14.26
CA SER A 322 0.18 -17.20 -14.32
C SER A 322 0.17 -16.36 -15.59
N LEU A 323 0.76 -15.16 -15.52
CA LEU A 323 1.08 -14.32 -16.67
C LEU A 323 2.60 -14.26 -16.87
N PRO A 324 3.13 -14.11 -18.10
CA PRO A 324 4.57 -14.16 -18.39
C PRO A 324 5.30 -12.86 -17.99
N CYS A 325 5.11 -12.41 -16.76
CA CYS A 325 5.61 -11.15 -16.21
C CYS A 325 6.15 -11.33 -14.80
N GLY A 326 6.59 -10.24 -14.15
CA GLY A 326 6.95 -10.16 -12.76
C GLY A 326 5.74 -9.81 -11.88
N HIS A 327 5.99 -8.93 -10.91
CA HIS A 327 5.02 -8.59 -9.87
C HIS A 327 3.93 -7.61 -10.33
N TYR A 328 4.24 -6.71 -11.25
CA TYR A 328 3.36 -5.58 -11.62
C TYR A 328 2.46 -5.90 -12.81
N LEU A 329 1.60 -6.92 -12.67
CA LEU A 329 0.77 -7.45 -13.75
C LEU A 329 0.04 -6.40 -14.60
N PRO A 330 -0.60 -5.36 -14.01
CA PRO A 330 -1.31 -4.34 -14.79
C PRO A 330 -0.39 -3.48 -15.67
N GLU A 331 0.90 -3.40 -15.32
CA GLU A 331 1.88 -2.61 -16.06
C GLU A 331 2.80 -3.47 -16.93
N GLU A 332 3.17 -4.68 -16.47
CA GLU A 332 4.05 -5.59 -17.20
C GLU A 332 3.33 -6.41 -18.27
N ALA A 333 2.08 -6.79 -18.02
CA ALA A 333 1.25 -7.61 -18.92
C ALA A 333 -0.18 -7.04 -19.01
N PRO A 334 -0.36 -5.75 -19.43
CA PRO A 334 -1.66 -5.09 -19.40
C PRO A 334 -2.70 -5.78 -20.26
N ASP A 335 -2.36 -6.20 -21.49
CA ASP A 335 -3.31 -6.81 -22.41
C ASP A 335 -3.84 -8.15 -21.89
N LEU A 336 -2.96 -8.97 -21.30
CA LEU A 336 -3.34 -10.26 -20.72
C LEU A 336 -4.17 -10.06 -19.44
N THR A 337 -3.80 -9.10 -18.61
CA THR A 337 -4.56 -8.73 -17.40
C THR A 337 -5.95 -8.23 -17.77
N LEU A 338 -6.04 -7.36 -18.78
CA LEU A 338 -7.30 -6.83 -19.30
C LEU A 338 -8.19 -7.94 -19.88
N ALA A 339 -7.61 -8.85 -20.67
CA ALA A 339 -8.34 -9.97 -21.24
C ALA A 339 -8.92 -10.89 -20.16
N ALA A 340 -8.11 -11.20 -19.12
CA ALA A 340 -8.56 -11.99 -17.97
C ALA A 340 -9.70 -11.30 -17.21
N PHE A 341 -9.62 -9.99 -17.01
CA PHE A 341 -10.67 -9.21 -16.34
C PHE A 341 -11.97 -9.17 -17.15
N ARG A 342 -11.89 -8.92 -18.47
CA ARG A 342 -13.07 -8.93 -19.36
C ARG A 342 -13.77 -10.28 -19.41
N GLN A 343 -13.03 -11.38 -19.32
CA GLN A 343 -13.60 -12.73 -19.28
C GLN A 343 -14.24 -13.04 -17.92
N PHE A 344 -13.69 -12.50 -16.84
CA PHE A 344 -14.10 -12.85 -15.49
C PHE A 344 -15.16 -11.92 -14.93
N PHE A 345 -14.99 -10.62 -15.03
CA PHE A 345 -15.96 -9.62 -14.55
C PHE A 345 -17.14 -9.53 -15.52
N ARG A 346 -18.29 -9.15 -14.99
CA ARG A 346 -19.53 -9.04 -15.77
C ARG A 346 -19.86 -7.56 -15.97
N ALA A 347 -19.96 -7.17 -17.22
CA ALA A 347 -20.44 -5.87 -17.66
C ALA A 347 -21.96 -5.85 -17.77
#